data_3f1257f74d35c23b9640b9be61a2c10b
#
_entry.id   3f1257f74d35c23b9640b9be61a2c10b
#
_cell.length_a   1.000
_cell.length_b   1.000
_cell.length_c   1.000
_cell.angle_alpha   90.00
_cell.angle_beta   90.00
_cell.angle_gamma   90.00
#
_symmetry.space_group_name_H-M   'P 1'
#
loop_
_entity.id
_entity.type
_entity.pdbx_description
1 polymer ?
#
loop_
_entity_poly.entity_id
_entity_poly.type
_entity_poly.pdbx_seq_one_letter_code
_entity_poly.pdbx_strand_id
1 'polypeptide(L)'
;MWLKKVWLNKIWLGLAIVFLLAVVIFGKVLDGYLDKDGLMMLDRPINQLVIGLRRPLLDKFMLLVTLTGNWQMIVWGSLLGAVLLIIAQKRRYLMAMILSNLSAIIILGMAKNLIGRDRPPIENALILEHGFAFPSGHSYFAVAFYGLLTYFWVRHFYQKWTRMGVFILGSSYILLLGLSRIYLGVHWTTDVLGALSLGVASLAVIVAYIEYKRKFFKEEYRQIDRKKLWRNFGVFAVLWLLGLFWLYQSRVRSLGIKIIKPTRAAIEATTRTAPAATSRGIVVSPY
;
A
#
# COMPACT_ATOMS: atom_id res chain seq x y z
N MET A 1 -36.23 14.75 5.55
CA MET A 1 -35.62 14.98 4.21
C MET A 1 -34.36 15.86 4.26
N TRP A 2 -34.36 16.96 5.01
CA TRP A 2 -33.24 17.91 5.16
C TRP A 2 -31.97 17.28 5.76
N LEU A 3 -32.05 16.49 6.82
CA LEU A 3 -30.90 15.81 7.46
C LEU A 3 -30.18 14.83 6.50
N LYS A 4 -30.90 14.12 5.62
CA LYS A 4 -30.27 13.26 4.59
C LYS A 4 -29.48 14.08 3.57
N LYS A 5 -29.95 15.26 3.20
CA LYS A 5 -29.28 16.15 2.25
C LYS A 5 -27.99 16.75 2.83
N VAL A 6 -28.01 17.16 4.10
CA VAL A 6 -26.85 17.69 4.83
C VAL A 6 -25.77 16.58 5.00
N TRP A 7 -26.18 15.35 5.34
CA TRP A 7 -25.24 14.25 5.55
C TRP A 7 -24.56 13.81 4.24
N LEU A 8 -25.30 13.79 3.13
CA LEU A 8 -24.76 13.53 1.80
C LEU A 8 -23.74 14.60 1.38
N ASN A 9 -24.02 15.86 1.63
CA ASN A 9 -23.07 16.94 1.32
C ASN A 9 -21.75 16.78 2.10
N LYS A 10 -21.80 16.31 3.36
CA LYS A 10 -20.59 16.02 4.16
C LYS A 10 -19.75 14.89 3.59
N ILE A 11 -20.36 13.83 3.04
CA ILE A 11 -19.60 12.73 2.41
C ILE A 11 -18.89 13.23 1.15
N TRP A 12 -19.59 13.97 0.29
CA TRP A 12 -19.00 14.51 -0.94
C TRP A 12 -17.86 15.48 -0.65
N LEU A 13 -18.06 16.38 0.32
CA LEU A 13 -17.02 17.28 0.77
C LEU A 13 -15.81 16.51 1.33
N GLY A 14 -16.03 15.49 2.16
CA GLY A 14 -14.96 14.66 2.71
C GLY A 14 -14.17 13.93 1.61
N LEU A 15 -14.85 13.34 0.63
CA LEU A 15 -14.20 12.68 -0.51
C LEU A 15 -13.41 13.66 -1.37
N ALA A 16 -13.95 14.87 -1.61
CA ALA A 16 -13.25 15.92 -2.36
C ALA A 16 -11.98 16.38 -1.62
N ILE A 17 -12.06 16.59 -0.31
CA ILE A 17 -10.90 16.96 0.51
C ILE A 17 -9.83 15.87 0.46
N VAL A 18 -10.22 14.60 0.66
CA VAL A 18 -9.28 13.46 0.61
C VAL A 18 -8.63 13.35 -0.76
N PHE A 19 -9.40 13.49 -1.84
CA PHE A 19 -8.89 13.50 -3.20
C PHE A 19 -7.88 14.62 -3.43
N LEU A 20 -8.24 15.86 -3.07
CA LEU A 20 -7.36 17.02 -3.25
C LEU A 20 -6.07 16.89 -2.44
N LEU A 21 -6.15 16.47 -1.17
CA LEU A 21 -4.96 16.24 -0.34
C LEU A 21 -4.06 15.17 -0.98
N ALA A 22 -4.63 14.07 -1.47
CA ALA A 22 -3.88 13.01 -2.12
C ALA A 22 -3.18 13.52 -3.40
N VAL A 23 -3.87 14.33 -4.21
CA VAL A 23 -3.29 14.94 -5.43
C VAL A 23 -2.17 15.93 -5.07
N VAL A 24 -2.36 16.75 -4.02
CA VAL A 24 -1.31 17.68 -3.55
C VAL A 24 -0.08 16.92 -3.07
N ILE A 25 -0.26 15.86 -2.26
CA ILE A 25 0.86 15.03 -1.80
C ILE A 25 1.59 14.40 -2.99
N PHE A 26 0.85 13.83 -3.94
CA PHE A 26 1.45 13.27 -5.16
C PHE A 26 2.22 14.32 -5.95
N GLY A 27 1.63 15.51 -6.12
CA GLY A 27 2.28 16.64 -6.79
C GLY A 27 3.61 17.03 -6.13
N LYS A 28 3.63 17.10 -4.79
CA LYS A 28 4.86 17.38 -4.03
C LYS A 28 5.93 16.28 -4.16
N VAL A 29 5.51 15.02 -4.23
CA VAL A 29 6.44 13.90 -4.48
C VAL A 29 7.01 13.98 -5.90
N LEU A 30 6.19 14.31 -6.89
CA LEU A 30 6.61 14.45 -8.28
C LEU A 30 7.52 15.65 -8.48
N ASP A 31 7.18 16.80 -7.89
CA ASP A 31 7.97 18.03 -7.87
C ASP A 31 9.40 17.75 -7.33
N GLY A 32 9.48 17.16 -6.12
CA GLY A 32 10.76 16.77 -5.55
C GLY A 32 11.54 15.76 -6.40
N TYR A 33 10.85 14.90 -7.18
CA TYR A 33 11.52 14.01 -8.12
C TYR A 33 12.15 14.78 -9.31
N LEU A 34 11.44 15.76 -9.86
CA LEU A 34 11.90 16.56 -11.00
C LEU A 34 13.07 17.47 -10.60
N ASP A 35 12.97 18.13 -9.45
CA ASP A 35 13.98 19.08 -8.97
C ASP A 35 15.11 18.41 -8.17
N LYS A 36 14.99 17.12 -7.87
CA LYS A 36 15.92 16.32 -7.06
C LYS A 36 16.15 16.89 -5.65
N ASP A 37 15.11 17.46 -5.09
CA ASP A 37 15.14 18.12 -3.77
C ASP A 37 13.97 17.69 -2.88
N GLY A 38 13.66 18.47 -1.85
CA GLY A 38 12.50 18.31 -1.00
C GLY A 38 12.39 16.91 -0.37
N LEU A 39 11.28 16.24 -0.60
CA LEU A 39 11.00 14.92 0.00
C LEU A 39 11.98 13.83 -0.45
N MET A 40 12.61 13.97 -1.63
CA MET A 40 13.57 12.98 -2.11
C MET A 40 14.87 12.95 -1.29
N MET A 41 15.24 14.04 -0.66
CA MET A 41 16.40 14.08 0.23
C MET A 41 16.25 13.13 1.42
N LEU A 42 15.02 12.79 1.80
CA LEU A 42 14.72 11.86 2.89
C LEU A 42 14.82 10.38 2.49
N ASP A 43 14.87 10.07 1.19
CA ASP A 43 14.86 8.68 0.70
C ASP A 43 16.07 7.89 1.19
N ARG A 44 17.27 8.43 1.04
CA ARG A 44 18.52 7.77 1.47
C ARG A 44 18.60 7.61 3.00
N PRO A 45 18.42 8.69 3.81
CA PRO A 45 18.45 8.58 5.26
C PRO A 45 17.44 7.59 5.82
N ILE A 46 16.19 7.64 5.33
CA ILE A 46 15.12 6.71 5.79
C ILE A 46 15.46 5.27 5.39
N ASN A 47 15.94 5.05 4.17
CA ASN A 47 16.33 3.73 3.70
C ASN A 47 17.45 3.13 4.58
N GLN A 48 18.49 3.92 4.88
CA GLN A 48 19.59 3.51 5.76
C GLN A 48 19.10 3.20 7.19
N LEU A 49 18.25 4.05 7.75
CA LEU A 49 17.65 3.82 9.06
C LEU A 49 16.90 2.48 9.09
N VAL A 50 16.05 2.23 8.09
CA VAL A 50 15.21 1.01 8.01
C VAL A 50 16.08 -0.24 7.81
N ILE A 51 17.16 -0.15 7.04
CA ILE A 51 18.14 -1.24 6.88
C ILE A 51 18.79 -1.57 8.24
N GLY A 52 19.13 -0.57 9.03
CA GLY A 52 19.71 -0.75 10.39
C GLY A 52 18.77 -1.47 11.36
N LEU A 53 17.46 -1.45 11.13
CA LEU A 53 16.45 -2.12 11.96
C LEU A 53 16.26 -3.60 11.61
N ARG A 54 16.94 -4.12 10.59
CA ARG A 54 16.75 -5.50 10.11
C ARG A 54 17.12 -6.53 11.16
N ARG A 55 16.26 -7.54 11.30
CA ARG A 55 16.42 -8.69 12.19
C ARG A 55 15.79 -9.92 11.51
N PRO A 56 16.32 -11.13 11.68
CA PRO A 56 15.83 -12.32 10.97
C PRO A 56 14.33 -12.59 11.13
N LEU A 57 13.77 -12.31 12.31
CA LEU A 57 12.33 -12.48 12.56
C LEU A 57 11.52 -11.41 11.83
N LEU A 58 11.98 -10.15 11.86
CA LEU A 58 11.33 -9.03 11.20
C LEU A 58 11.43 -9.16 9.68
N ASP A 59 12.57 -9.66 9.15
CA ASP A 59 12.75 -9.93 7.72
C ASP A 59 11.70 -10.92 7.21
N LYS A 60 11.49 -12.04 7.93
CA LYS A 60 10.46 -13.03 7.62
C LYS A 60 9.06 -12.45 7.69
N PHE A 61 8.77 -11.63 8.70
CA PHE A 61 7.49 -10.97 8.86
C PHE A 61 7.21 -10.01 7.70
N MET A 62 8.17 -9.15 7.34
CA MET A 62 8.02 -8.21 6.22
C MET A 62 7.93 -8.91 4.86
N LEU A 63 8.59 -10.05 4.70
CA LEU A 63 8.42 -10.92 3.54
C LEU A 63 6.99 -11.47 3.45
N LEU A 64 6.42 -11.95 4.55
CA LEU A 64 5.03 -12.42 4.57
C LEU A 64 4.04 -11.28 4.26
N VAL A 65 4.25 -10.11 4.86
CA VAL A 65 3.43 -8.92 4.60
C VAL A 65 3.48 -8.54 3.12
N THR A 66 4.67 -8.44 2.53
CA THR A 66 4.80 -8.02 1.11
C THR A 66 4.15 -9.00 0.14
N LEU A 67 4.16 -10.32 0.44
CA LEU A 67 3.51 -11.33 -0.41
C LEU A 67 2.03 -11.07 -0.59
N THR A 68 1.35 -10.54 0.42
CA THR A 68 -0.09 -10.22 0.34
C THR A 68 -0.40 -9.08 -0.63
N GLY A 69 0.58 -8.19 -0.89
CA GLY A 69 0.49 -7.12 -1.88
C GLY A 69 0.95 -7.51 -3.27
N ASN A 70 1.39 -8.74 -3.47
CA ASN A 70 1.82 -9.24 -4.76
C ASN A 70 0.63 -9.31 -5.74
N TRP A 71 0.88 -9.03 -7.03
CA TRP A 71 -0.18 -9.01 -8.04
C TRP A 71 -0.96 -10.34 -8.10
N GLN A 72 -0.30 -11.49 -7.89
CA GLN A 72 -0.98 -12.79 -7.83
C GLN A 72 -2.01 -12.86 -6.71
N MET A 73 -1.67 -12.36 -5.50
CA MET A 73 -2.59 -12.34 -4.36
C MET A 73 -3.73 -11.36 -4.55
N ILE A 74 -3.46 -10.21 -5.18
CA ILE A 74 -4.50 -9.23 -5.53
C ILE A 74 -5.47 -9.82 -6.55
N VAL A 75 -4.97 -10.47 -7.60
CA VAL A 75 -5.82 -11.16 -8.60
C VAL A 75 -6.63 -12.27 -7.95
N TRP A 76 -5.98 -13.14 -7.18
CA TRP A 76 -6.66 -14.22 -6.47
C TRP A 76 -7.75 -13.71 -5.52
N GLY A 77 -7.43 -12.73 -4.68
CA GLY A 77 -8.39 -12.10 -3.78
C GLY A 77 -9.53 -11.39 -4.51
N SER A 78 -9.24 -10.77 -5.65
CA SER A 78 -10.25 -10.11 -6.49
C SER A 78 -11.18 -11.13 -7.15
N LEU A 79 -10.68 -12.26 -7.62
CA LEU A 79 -11.51 -13.34 -8.17
C LEU A 79 -12.44 -13.93 -7.11
N LEU A 80 -11.91 -14.25 -5.92
CA LEU A 80 -12.70 -14.72 -4.78
C LEU A 80 -13.76 -13.68 -4.38
N GLY A 81 -13.37 -12.42 -4.27
CA GLY A 81 -14.28 -11.31 -3.96
C GLY A 81 -15.36 -11.14 -5.03
N ALA A 82 -15.00 -11.25 -6.31
CA ALA A 82 -15.95 -11.18 -7.42
C ALA A 82 -17.00 -12.28 -7.35
N VAL A 83 -16.59 -13.52 -7.13
CA VAL A 83 -17.52 -14.65 -6.95
C VAL A 83 -18.49 -14.39 -5.81
N LEU A 84 -18.00 -13.93 -4.65
CA LEU A 84 -18.85 -13.61 -3.51
C LEU A 84 -19.81 -12.45 -3.79
N LEU A 85 -19.36 -11.41 -4.50
CA LEU A 85 -20.17 -10.26 -4.88
C LEU A 85 -21.24 -10.62 -5.91
N ILE A 86 -20.93 -11.54 -6.84
CA ILE A 86 -21.90 -12.09 -7.81
C ILE A 86 -22.98 -12.90 -7.07
N ILE A 87 -22.58 -13.83 -6.20
CA ILE A 87 -23.52 -14.64 -5.39
C ILE A 87 -24.39 -13.74 -4.49
N ALA A 88 -23.78 -12.67 -3.94
CA ALA A 88 -24.49 -11.71 -3.11
C ALA A 88 -25.32 -10.70 -3.93
N GLN A 89 -25.25 -10.74 -5.26
CA GLN A 89 -25.92 -9.81 -6.19
C GLN A 89 -25.54 -8.34 -5.94
N LYS A 90 -24.28 -8.08 -5.53
CA LYS A 90 -23.77 -6.75 -5.20
C LYS A 90 -23.02 -6.13 -6.38
N ARG A 91 -23.73 -5.94 -7.52
CA ARG A 91 -23.16 -5.50 -8.80
C ARG A 91 -22.31 -4.21 -8.69
N ARG A 92 -22.75 -3.20 -7.93
CA ARG A 92 -21.99 -1.95 -7.77
C ARG A 92 -20.63 -2.15 -7.09
N TYR A 93 -20.52 -3.04 -6.10
CA TYR A 93 -19.26 -3.36 -5.44
C TYR A 93 -18.35 -4.19 -6.36
N LEU A 94 -18.95 -5.08 -7.15
CA LEU A 94 -18.23 -5.81 -8.20
C LEU A 94 -17.63 -4.85 -9.23
N MET A 95 -18.42 -3.92 -9.75
CA MET A 95 -17.93 -2.90 -10.69
C MET A 95 -16.87 -2.00 -10.06
N ALA A 96 -17.04 -1.60 -8.80
CA ALA A 96 -16.03 -0.82 -8.08
C ALA A 96 -14.71 -1.58 -7.94
N MET A 97 -14.74 -2.88 -7.68
CA MET A 97 -13.55 -3.72 -7.58
C MET A 97 -12.85 -3.87 -8.95
N ILE A 98 -13.62 -4.08 -10.02
CA ILE A 98 -13.09 -4.12 -11.39
C ILE A 98 -12.42 -2.79 -11.74
N LEU A 99 -13.11 -1.66 -11.51
CA LEU A 99 -12.58 -0.32 -11.79
C LEU A 99 -11.34 -0.01 -10.95
N SER A 100 -11.29 -0.46 -9.69
CA SER A 100 -10.14 -0.26 -8.81
C SER A 100 -8.90 -0.99 -9.31
N ASN A 101 -9.03 -2.25 -9.70
CA ASN A 101 -7.91 -3.01 -10.25
C ASN A 101 -7.49 -2.50 -11.62
N LEU A 102 -8.45 -2.15 -12.48
CA LEU A 102 -8.16 -1.60 -13.80
C LEU A 102 -7.44 -0.25 -13.72
N SER A 103 -7.89 0.65 -12.82
CA SER A 103 -7.22 1.92 -12.58
C SER A 103 -5.78 1.72 -12.12
N ALA A 104 -5.53 0.72 -11.26
CA ALA A 104 -4.19 0.38 -10.81
C ALA A 104 -3.28 -0.03 -11.98
N ILE A 105 -3.75 -0.92 -12.85
CA ILE A 105 -2.98 -1.39 -14.00
C ILE A 105 -2.63 -0.23 -14.94
N ILE A 106 -3.63 0.60 -15.27
CA ILE A 106 -3.46 1.73 -16.20
C ILE A 106 -2.52 2.78 -15.60
N ILE A 107 -2.82 3.26 -14.38
CA ILE A 107 -2.06 4.34 -13.75
C ILE A 107 -0.62 3.92 -13.46
N LEU A 108 -0.41 2.71 -12.94
CA LEU A 108 0.94 2.20 -12.68
C LEU A 108 1.72 1.97 -13.97
N GLY A 109 1.08 1.42 -15.00
CA GLY A 109 1.72 1.20 -16.30
C GLY A 109 2.18 2.52 -16.92
N MET A 110 1.31 3.53 -16.94
CA MET A 110 1.64 4.87 -17.45
C MET A 110 2.72 5.54 -16.62
N ALA A 111 2.55 5.63 -15.29
CA ALA A 111 3.45 6.37 -14.42
C ALA A 111 4.86 5.76 -14.39
N LYS A 112 4.99 4.41 -14.38
CA LYS A 112 6.30 3.74 -14.41
C LYS A 112 7.08 4.07 -15.67
N ASN A 113 6.43 4.02 -16.83
CA ASN A 113 7.08 4.27 -18.11
C ASN A 113 7.41 5.75 -18.34
N LEU A 114 6.56 6.66 -17.82
CA LEU A 114 6.78 8.10 -17.96
C LEU A 114 7.90 8.61 -17.05
N ILE A 115 8.02 8.07 -15.83
CA ILE A 115 8.96 8.58 -14.83
C ILE A 115 10.29 7.83 -14.87
N GLY A 116 10.29 6.51 -15.08
CA GLY A 116 11.50 5.73 -15.31
C GLY A 116 12.50 5.71 -14.16
N ARG A 117 12.04 5.82 -12.89
CA ARG A 117 12.94 5.97 -11.73
C ARG A 117 13.65 4.67 -11.37
N ASP A 118 14.96 4.75 -11.12
CA ASP A 118 15.78 3.63 -10.66
C ASP A 118 15.46 3.24 -9.21
N ARG A 119 15.63 1.94 -8.94
CA ARG A 119 15.47 1.37 -7.60
C ARG A 119 16.63 1.69 -6.68
N PRO A 120 16.46 1.53 -5.34
CA PRO A 120 17.58 1.49 -4.41
C PRO A 120 18.64 0.47 -4.83
N PRO A 121 19.93 0.67 -4.43
CA PRO A 121 21.00 -0.26 -4.74
C PRO A 121 20.64 -1.70 -4.36
N ILE A 122 20.95 -2.64 -5.27
CA ILE A 122 20.57 -4.06 -5.13
C ILE A 122 21.24 -4.73 -3.93
N GLU A 123 22.40 -4.24 -3.52
CA GLU A 123 23.15 -4.71 -2.35
C GLU A 123 22.35 -4.55 -1.05
N ASN A 124 21.43 -3.59 -1.05
CA ASN A 124 20.54 -3.29 0.07
C ASN A 124 19.20 -4.03 -0.01
N ALA A 125 18.94 -4.77 -1.08
CA ALA A 125 17.67 -5.45 -1.28
C ALA A 125 17.66 -6.85 -0.65
N LEU A 126 16.62 -7.18 0.11
CA LEU A 126 16.39 -8.54 0.63
C LEU A 126 15.69 -9.46 -0.38
N ILE A 127 15.10 -8.87 -1.42
CA ILE A 127 14.45 -9.58 -2.52
C ILE A 127 14.80 -8.91 -3.85
N LEU A 128 14.74 -9.66 -4.94
CA LEU A 128 14.95 -9.12 -6.27
C LEU A 128 13.62 -8.64 -6.86
N GLU A 129 13.63 -7.43 -7.38
CA GLU A 129 12.51 -6.83 -8.10
C GLU A 129 13.01 -6.17 -9.39
N HIS A 130 12.26 -6.34 -10.47
CA HIS A 130 12.63 -5.80 -11.79
C HIS A 130 11.77 -4.59 -12.18
N GLY A 131 12.26 -3.82 -13.15
CA GLY A 131 11.58 -2.63 -13.67
C GLY A 131 11.69 -1.41 -12.76
N PHE A 132 11.01 -0.34 -13.14
CA PHE A 132 11.11 0.97 -12.49
C PHE A 132 10.55 0.99 -11.06
N ALA A 133 11.16 1.85 -10.22
CA ALA A 133 10.79 1.97 -8.81
C ALA A 133 9.50 2.77 -8.60
N PHE A 134 9.33 3.90 -9.30
CA PHE A 134 8.21 4.81 -9.06
C PHE A 134 7.06 4.60 -10.05
N PRO A 135 5.82 4.65 -9.58
CA PRO A 135 5.40 4.49 -8.19
C PRO A 135 5.40 3.00 -7.76
N SER A 136 5.40 2.74 -6.43
CA SER A 136 5.38 1.39 -5.88
C SER A 136 4.08 0.65 -6.20
N GLY A 137 4.16 -0.42 -7.00
CA GLY A 137 2.98 -1.21 -7.37
C GLY A 137 2.28 -1.85 -6.18
N HIS A 138 3.02 -2.46 -5.26
CA HIS A 138 2.48 -3.06 -4.03
C HIS A 138 1.72 -2.04 -3.18
N SER A 139 2.26 -0.84 -3.02
CA SER A 139 1.63 0.22 -2.23
C SER A 139 0.35 0.75 -2.86
N TYR A 140 0.33 0.91 -4.19
CA TYR A 140 -0.88 1.30 -4.90
C TYR A 140 -1.96 0.21 -4.77
N PHE A 141 -1.62 -1.05 -5.07
CA PHE A 141 -2.57 -2.17 -4.94
C PHE A 141 -3.03 -2.38 -3.51
N ALA A 142 -2.20 -2.07 -2.51
CA ALA A 142 -2.63 -2.07 -1.11
C ALA A 142 -3.83 -1.14 -0.90
N VAL A 143 -3.79 0.08 -1.42
CA VAL A 143 -4.92 1.02 -1.32
C VAL A 143 -6.08 0.56 -2.20
N ALA A 144 -5.82 0.20 -3.44
CA ALA A 144 -6.85 -0.17 -4.40
C ALA A 144 -7.67 -1.39 -3.95
N PHE A 145 -7.03 -2.40 -3.39
CA PHE A 145 -7.68 -3.63 -2.97
C PHE A 145 -8.10 -3.59 -1.50
N TYR A 146 -7.15 -3.43 -0.56
CA TYR A 146 -7.47 -3.45 0.87
C TYR A 146 -8.20 -2.19 1.33
N GLY A 147 -7.96 -1.04 0.70
CA GLY A 147 -8.73 0.17 0.96
C GLY A 147 -10.19 0.01 0.55
N LEU A 148 -10.45 -0.60 -0.61
CA LEU A 148 -11.81 -0.91 -1.05
C LEU A 148 -12.48 -1.94 -0.14
N LEU A 149 -11.78 -3.01 0.27
CA LEU A 149 -12.28 -3.97 1.26
C LEU A 149 -12.59 -3.29 2.59
N THR A 150 -11.71 -2.43 3.08
CA THR A 150 -11.92 -1.64 4.31
C THR A 150 -13.18 -0.79 4.19
N TYR A 151 -13.37 -0.10 3.07
CA TYR A 151 -14.58 0.66 2.80
C TYR A 151 -15.83 -0.23 2.85
N PHE A 152 -15.82 -1.42 2.23
CA PHE A 152 -16.96 -2.35 2.26
C PHE A 152 -17.30 -2.76 3.69
N TRP A 153 -16.31 -3.09 4.50
CA TRP A 153 -16.49 -3.46 5.89
C TRP A 153 -16.99 -2.30 6.75
N VAL A 154 -16.38 -1.12 6.64
CA VAL A 154 -16.83 0.09 7.35
C VAL A 154 -18.29 0.40 7.02
N ARG A 155 -18.72 0.18 5.78
CA ARG A 155 -20.13 0.40 5.37
C ARG A 155 -21.07 -0.68 5.87
N HIS A 156 -20.55 -1.85 6.19
CA HIS A 156 -21.36 -2.97 6.69
C HIS A 156 -21.71 -2.84 8.18
N PHE A 157 -20.82 -2.31 9.01
CA PHE A 157 -21.06 -2.19 10.44
C PHE A 157 -21.89 -0.95 10.79
N TYR A 158 -22.79 -1.09 11.81
CA TYR A 158 -23.60 0.02 12.30
C TYR A 158 -22.94 0.80 13.43
N GLN A 159 -22.23 0.10 14.32
CA GLN A 159 -21.59 0.69 15.50
C GLN A 159 -20.41 1.56 15.11
N LYS A 160 -20.37 2.82 15.63
CA LYS A 160 -19.32 3.78 15.32
C LYS A 160 -17.93 3.26 15.68
N TRP A 161 -17.79 2.65 16.84
CA TRP A 161 -16.50 2.15 17.32
C TRP A 161 -15.97 0.98 16.46
N THR A 162 -16.84 0.05 16.07
CA THR A 162 -16.48 -1.04 15.15
C THR A 162 -16.04 -0.49 13.79
N ARG A 163 -16.75 0.49 13.25
CA ARG A 163 -16.39 1.15 12.00
C ARG A 163 -15.01 1.81 12.08
N MET A 164 -14.76 2.51 13.18
CA MET A 164 -13.49 3.18 13.44
C MET A 164 -12.36 2.14 13.59
N GLY A 165 -12.58 1.06 14.34
CA GLY A 165 -11.61 -0.03 14.47
C GLY A 165 -11.25 -0.67 13.13
N VAL A 166 -12.25 -1.00 12.29
CA VAL A 166 -12.03 -1.53 10.94
C VAL A 166 -11.24 -0.55 10.07
N PHE A 167 -11.58 0.73 10.13
CA PHE A 167 -10.86 1.76 9.36
C PHE A 167 -9.40 1.87 9.81
N ILE A 168 -9.14 1.91 11.11
CA ILE A 168 -7.77 1.98 11.67
C ILE A 168 -6.99 0.74 11.26
N LEU A 169 -7.52 -0.46 11.47
CA LEU A 169 -6.85 -1.72 11.12
C LEU A 169 -6.53 -1.80 9.62
N GLY A 170 -7.50 -1.48 8.76
CA GLY A 170 -7.28 -1.49 7.32
C GLY A 170 -6.24 -0.47 6.86
N SER A 171 -6.30 0.76 7.39
CA SER A 171 -5.32 1.81 7.07
C SER A 171 -3.92 1.45 7.59
N SER A 172 -3.80 0.93 8.81
CA SER A 172 -2.53 0.47 9.38
C SER A 172 -1.93 -0.67 8.56
N TYR A 173 -2.76 -1.59 8.06
CA TYR A 173 -2.30 -2.67 7.21
C TYR A 173 -1.77 -2.18 5.85
N ILE A 174 -2.45 -1.22 5.23
CA ILE A 174 -1.98 -0.58 3.98
C ILE A 174 -0.63 0.10 4.19
N LEU A 175 -0.48 0.84 5.30
CA LEU A 175 0.80 1.49 5.65
C LEU A 175 1.90 0.46 5.92
N LEU A 176 1.59 -0.62 6.64
CA LEU A 176 2.52 -1.71 6.91
C LEU A 176 3.00 -2.37 5.61
N LEU A 177 2.09 -2.57 4.65
CA LEU A 177 2.44 -3.13 3.35
C LEU A 177 3.36 -2.17 2.57
N GLY A 178 3.08 -0.87 2.57
CA GLY A 178 3.98 0.14 2.02
C GLY A 178 5.35 0.14 2.71
N LEU A 179 5.37 0.12 4.05
CA LEU A 179 6.60 0.05 4.84
C LEU A 179 7.42 -1.20 4.53
N SER A 180 6.77 -2.35 4.27
CA SER A 180 7.47 -3.59 3.91
C SER A 180 8.33 -3.41 2.64
N ARG A 181 7.93 -2.54 1.71
CA ARG A 181 8.68 -2.30 0.46
C ARG A 181 9.96 -1.49 0.70
N ILE A 182 9.90 -0.53 1.63
CA ILE A 182 11.07 0.25 2.07
C ILE A 182 11.99 -0.67 2.87
N TYR A 183 11.45 -1.45 3.79
CA TYR A 183 12.18 -2.39 4.64
C TYR A 183 12.95 -3.44 3.82
N LEU A 184 12.33 -3.98 2.79
CA LEU A 184 12.95 -4.95 1.89
C LEU A 184 13.99 -4.32 0.94
N GLY A 185 14.12 -2.99 0.93
CA GLY A 185 15.13 -2.26 0.15
C GLY A 185 14.86 -2.20 -1.35
N VAL A 186 13.60 -2.39 -1.77
CA VAL A 186 13.21 -2.44 -3.19
C VAL A 186 12.53 -1.17 -3.70
N HIS A 187 12.17 -0.27 -2.79
CA HIS A 187 11.56 1.03 -3.09
C HIS A 187 12.08 2.13 -2.18
N TRP A 188 12.13 3.33 -2.71
CA TRP A 188 12.34 4.55 -1.95
C TRP A 188 11.09 4.93 -1.17
N THR A 189 11.24 5.71 -0.11
CA THR A 189 10.10 6.21 0.69
C THR A 189 9.13 7.01 -0.16
N THR A 190 9.64 7.85 -1.05
CA THR A 190 8.82 8.65 -1.95
C THR A 190 8.11 7.83 -3.02
N ASP A 191 8.63 6.66 -3.45
CA ASP A 191 7.91 5.72 -4.33
C ASP A 191 6.65 5.19 -3.65
N VAL A 192 6.77 4.87 -2.36
CA VAL A 192 5.66 4.39 -1.54
C VAL A 192 4.66 5.50 -1.30
N LEU A 193 5.13 6.69 -0.90
CA LEU A 193 4.25 7.85 -0.63
C LEU A 193 3.48 8.28 -1.88
N GLY A 194 4.16 8.36 -3.04
CA GLY A 194 3.54 8.67 -4.32
C GLY A 194 2.49 7.62 -4.72
N ALA A 195 2.79 6.34 -4.51
CA ALA A 195 1.84 5.25 -4.79
C ALA A 195 0.63 5.27 -3.87
N LEU A 196 0.82 5.49 -2.56
CA LEU A 196 -0.26 5.59 -1.58
C LEU A 196 -1.17 6.78 -1.92
N SER A 197 -0.61 7.94 -2.25
CA SER A 197 -1.39 9.13 -2.60
C SER A 197 -2.20 8.93 -3.88
N LEU A 198 -1.60 8.40 -4.95
CA LEU A 198 -2.34 8.05 -6.17
C LEU A 198 -3.44 7.02 -5.91
N GLY A 199 -3.14 5.99 -5.10
CA GLY A 199 -4.11 4.98 -4.71
C GLY A 199 -5.28 5.58 -3.94
N VAL A 200 -5.03 6.48 -2.98
CA VAL A 200 -6.07 7.19 -2.21
C VAL A 200 -6.91 8.08 -3.10
N ALA A 201 -6.31 8.82 -4.05
CA ALA A 201 -7.05 9.63 -5.02
C ALA A 201 -7.99 8.76 -5.86
N SER A 202 -7.47 7.64 -6.41
CA SER A 202 -8.28 6.69 -7.19
C SER A 202 -9.39 6.06 -6.35
N LEU A 203 -9.10 5.65 -5.12
CA LEU A 203 -10.10 5.08 -4.21
C LEU A 203 -11.19 6.10 -3.87
N ALA A 204 -10.86 7.38 -3.68
CA ALA A 204 -11.84 8.43 -3.43
C ALA A 204 -12.83 8.57 -4.59
N VAL A 205 -12.35 8.51 -5.83
CA VAL A 205 -13.20 8.53 -7.04
C VAL A 205 -14.10 7.29 -7.10
N ILE A 206 -13.57 6.10 -6.80
CA ILE A 206 -14.33 4.85 -6.81
C ILE A 206 -15.39 4.83 -5.71
N VAL A 207 -15.05 5.32 -4.51
CA VAL A 207 -16.02 5.46 -3.42
C VAL A 207 -17.10 6.48 -3.79
N ALA A 208 -16.74 7.59 -4.44
CA ALA A 208 -17.70 8.55 -4.97
C ALA A 208 -18.66 7.89 -5.98
N TYR A 209 -18.16 7.07 -6.89
CA TYR A 209 -18.99 6.29 -7.81
C TYR A 209 -19.98 5.38 -7.08
N ILE A 210 -19.54 4.64 -6.05
CA ILE A 210 -20.42 3.76 -5.25
C ILE A 210 -21.51 4.58 -4.54
N GLU A 211 -21.14 5.70 -3.91
CA GLU A 211 -22.09 6.54 -3.18
C GLU A 211 -23.07 7.26 -4.14
N TYR A 212 -22.60 7.64 -5.35
CA TYR A 212 -23.46 8.16 -6.40
C TYR A 212 -24.49 7.12 -6.83
N LYS A 213 -24.07 5.91 -7.19
CA LYS A 213 -24.98 4.82 -7.58
C LYS A 213 -25.98 4.49 -6.47
N ARG A 214 -25.53 4.50 -5.21
CA ARG A 214 -26.42 4.29 -4.05
C ARG A 214 -27.52 5.35 -3.95
N LYS A 215 -27.19 6.60 -4.25
CA LYS A 215 -28.13 7.73 -4.17
C LYS A 215 -29.20 7.66 -5.24
N PHE A 216 -28.81 7.39 -6.48
CA PHE A 216 -29.69 7.51 -7.64
C PHE A 216 -30.47 6.23 -7.97
N PHE A 217 -29.95 5.05 -7.67
CA PHE A 217 -30.58 3.79 -8.08
C PHE A 217 -31.30 3.06 -6.95
N LYS A 218 -31.65 3.75 -5.83
CA LYS A 218 -32.41 3.20 -4.70
C LYS A 218 -32.26 1.67 -4.57
N GLU A 219 -31.03 1.16 -4.63
CA GLU A 219 -30.81 -0.26 -4.37
C GLU A 219 -31.33 -0.53 -2.96
N GLU A 220 -32.36 -1.31 -2.88
CA GLU A 220 -32.97 -1.77 -1.67
C GLU A 220 -31.88 -2.32 -0.76
N TYR A 221 -31.76 -1.74 0.42
CA TYR A 221 -30.78 -2.16 1.42
C TYR A 221 -31.24 -3.53 1.94
N ARG A 222 -31.01 -4.57 1.14
CA ARG A 222 -31.27 -5.93 1.54
C ARG A 222 -30.36 -6.22 2.74
N GLN A 223 -30.97 -6.31 3.92
CA GLN A 223 -30.23 -6.66 5.12
C GLN A 223 -29.43 -7.94 4.84
N ILE A 224 -28.13 -7.82 4.87
CA ILE A 224 -27.26 -8.99 4.72
C ILE A 224 -27.40 -9.78 6.01
N ASP A 225 -27.87 -11.01 5.92
CA ASP A 225 -27.87 -11.94 7.04
C ASP A 225 -26.45 -12.04 7.62
N ARG A 226 -26.29 -11.63 8.88
CA ARG A 226 -24.99 -11.61 9.56
C ARG A 226 -24.34 -12.98 9.57
N LYS A 227 -25.10 -14.07 9.77
CA LYS A 227 -24.58 -15.45 9.76
C LYS A 227 -24.04 -15.81 8.38
N LYS A 228 -24.76 -15.45 7.32
CA LYS A 228 -24.33 -15.68 5.93
C LYS A 228 -23.08 -14.85 5.60
N LEU A 229 -22.99 -13.61 6.09
CA LEU A 229 -21.82 -12.78 5.88
C LEU A 229 -20.56 -13.38 6.53
N TRP A 230 -20.64 -13.72 7.82
CA TRP A 230 -19.51 -14.30 8.56
C TRP A 230 -19.07 -15.63 7.97
N ARG A 231 -20.00 -16.46 7.52
CA ARG A 231 -19.69 -17.70 6.81
C ARG A 231 -18.94 -17.43 5.51
N ASN A 232 -19.42 -16.50 4.70
CA ASN A 232 -18.78 -16.17 3.41
C ASN A 232 -17.42 -15.52 3.62
N PHE A 233 -17.27 -14.69 4.66
CA PHE A 233 -15.96 -14.13 5.03
C PHE A 233 -15.01 -15.22 5.49
N GLY A 234 -15.45 -16.17 6.32
CA GLY A 234 -14.63 -17.31 6.75
C GLY A 234 -14.13 -18.11 5.55
N VAL A 235 -15.01 -18.44 4.61
CA VAL A 235 -14.63 -19.14 3.37
C VAL A 235 -13.63 -18.32 2.56
N PHE A 236 -13.87 -17.01 2.39
CA PHE A 236 -12.94 -16.11 1.69
C PHE A 236 -11.57 -16.11 2.38
N ALA A 237 -11.54 -15.93 3.70
CA ALA A 237 -10.29 -15.88 4.46
C ALA A 237 -9.49 -17.19 4.35
N VAL A 238 -10.15 -18.33 4.46
CA VAL A 238 -9.51 -19.66 4.30
C VAL A 238 -8.92 -19.81 2.89
N LEU A 239 -9.71 -19.56 1.85
CA LEU A 239 -9.25 -19.68 0.48
C LEU A 239 -8.13 -18.69 0.15
N TRP A 240 -8.20 -17.47 0.71
CA TRP A 240 -7.15 -16.48 0.55
C TRP A 240 -5.85 -16.89 1.25
N LEU A 241 -5.95 -17.44 2.47
CA LEU A 241 -4.78 -17.98 3.20
C LEU A 241 -4.16 -19.18 2.48
N LEU A 242 -4.97 -20.06 1.89
CA LEU A 242 -4.46 -21.17 1.08
C LEU A 242 -3.70 -20.65 -0.15
N GLY A 243 -4.22 -19.61 -0.83
CA GLY A 243 -3.50 -18.94 -1.92
C GLY A 243 -2.18 -18.32 -1.46
N LEU A 244 -2.17 -17.67 -0.29
CA LEU A 244 -0.96 -17.11 0.30
C LEU A 244 0.06 -18.20 0.66
N PHE A 245 -0.38 -19.30 1.26
CA PHE A 245 0.47 -20.45 1.57
C PHE A 245 1.08 -21.06 0.30
N TRP A 246 0.28 -21.24 -0.74
CA TRP A 246 0.77 -21.73 -2.03
C TRP A 246 1.80 -20.79 -2.65
N LEU A 247 1.53 -19.47 -2.65
CA LEU A 247 2.46 -18.47 -3.16
C LEU A 247 3.76 -18.44 -2.34
N TYR A 248 3.67 -18.53 -1.02
CA TYR A 248 4.84 -18.62 -0.14
C TYR A 248 5.69 -19.84 -0.50
N GLN A 249 5.08 -21.03 -0.61
CA GLN A 249 5.79 -22.26 -0.97
C GLN A 249 6.43 -22.16 -2.36
N SER A 250 5.73 -21.61 -3.35
CA SER A 250 6.26 -21.46 -4.70
C SER A 250 7.45 -20.50 -4.74
N ARG A 251 7.39 -19.39 -3.99
CA ARG A 251 8.47 -18.40 -3.90
C ARG A 251 9.67 -18.93 -3.09
N VAL A 252 9.45 -19.63 -1.99
CA VAL A 252 10.52 -20.26 -1.24
C VAL A 252 11.26 -21.30 -2.07
N ARG A 253 10.52 -22.11 -2.88
CA ARG A 253 11.11 -23.11 -3.74
C ARG A 253 11.82 -22.50 -4.95
N SER A 254 11.23 -21.50 -5.62
CA SER A 254 11.77 -20.93 -6.85
C SER A 254 12.95 -19.99 -6.62
N LEU A 255 12.98 -19.30 -5.49
CA LEU A 255 14.03 -18.33 -5.20
C LEU A 255 15.21 -18.96 -4.46
N GLY A 256 15.07 -20.22 -3.98
CA GLY A 256 16.01 -20.81 -3.02
C GLY A 256 16.44 -19.66 -2.12
N ILE A 257 15.58 -19.11 -1.26
CA ILE A 257 15.83 -17.82 -0.61
C ILE A 257 17.25 -17.87 -0.06
N LYS A 258 18.23 -17.49 -0.90
CA LYS A 258 19.44 -16.90 -0.39
C LYS A 258 18.92 -15.62 0.21
N ILE A 259 18.53 -15.67 1.49
CA ILE A 259 18.63 -14.49 2.34
C ILE A 259 20.07 -14.12 2.11
N ILE A 260 20.29 -13.11 1.26
CA ILE A 260 21.62 -12.57 1.04
C ILE A 260 21.95 -12.01 2.41
N LYS A 261 22.62 -12.84 3.22
CA LYS A 261 23.22 -12.34 4.45
C LYS A 261 24.16 -11.26 3.93
N PRO A 262 24.01 -10.01 4.38
CA PRO A 262 24.96 -8.99 3.97
C PRO A 262 26.33 -9.57 4.27
N THR A 263 27.16 -9.70 3.24
CA THR A 263 28.52 -10.23 3.41
C THR A 263 29.21 -9.34 4.43
N ARG A 264 29.99 -9.96 5.31
CA ARG A 264 30.78 -9.23 6.34
C ARG A 264 31.51 -8.02 5.74
N ALA A 265 31.95 -8.14 4.49
CA ALA A 265 32.54 -7.07 3.69
C ALA A 265 31.59 -5.87 3.42
N ALA A 266 30.29 -6.11 3.21
CA ALA A 266 29.31 -5.02 3.01
C ALA A 266 29.02 -4.27 4.32
N ILE A 267 29.05 -4.99 5.46
CA ILE A 267 28.90 -4.39 6.80
C ILE A 267 30.17 -3.54 7.11
N GLU A 268 31.35 -4.05 6.82
CA GLU A 268 32.63 -3.36 7.05
C GLU A 268 32.82 -2.14 6.12
N ALA A 269 32.32 -2.21 4.87
CA ALA A 269 32.32 -1.05 3.97
C ALA A 269 31.41 0.07 4.48
N THR A 270 30.27 -0.27 5.08
CA THR A 270 29.33 0.72 5.61
C THR A 270 29.86 1.38 6.89
N THR A 271 30.67 0.66 7.69
CA THR A 271 31.32 1.21 8.88
C THR A 271 32.55 2.06 8.56
N ARG A 272 33.23 1.81 7.43
CA ARG A 272 34.39 2.60 7.01
C ARG A 272 34.03 3.94 6.36
N THR A 273 32.82 4.11 5.88
CA THR A 273 32.33 5.37 5.26
C THR A 273 31.62 6.30 6.25
N ALA A 274 31.51 5.94 7.52
CA ALA A 274 31.11 6.89 8.54
C ALA A 274 32.26 7.92 8.72
N PRO A 275 32.03 9.23 8.52
CA PRO A 275 33.07 10.22 8.74
C PRO A 275 33.47 10.16 10.21
N ALA A 276 34.74 9.88 10.48
CA ALA A 276 35.33 10.00 11.80
C ALA A 276 35.06 11.41 12.31
N ALA A 277 34.33 11.50 13.44
CA ALA A 277 34.19 12.77 14.13
C ALA A 277 35.61 13.26 14.51
N THR A 278 36.18 14.12 13.69
CA THR A 278 37.41 14.79 13.99
C THR A 278 37.17 15.71 15.18
N SER A 279 37.59 15.24 16.36
CA SER A 279 37.87 16.11 17.50
C SER A 279 38.99 17.06 17.11
N ARG A 280 38.67 18.19 16.52
CA ARG A 280 39.62 19.31 16.41
C ARG A 280 39.75 19.92 17.79
N GLY A 281 40.81 19.55 18.48
CA GLY A 281 41.32 20.27 19.61
C GLY A 281 41.59 21.71 19.21
N ILE A 282 41.11 22.63 20.00
CA ILE A 282 41.39 24.06 19.94
C ILE A 282 42.87 24.21 20.33
N VAL A 283 43.73 24.46 19.34
CA VAL A 283 45.08 24.94 19.61
C VAL A 283 44.98 26.44 19.86
N VAL A 284 45.08 26.84 21.12
CA VAL A 284 45.32 28.21 21.52
C VAL A 284 46.79 28.48 21.23
N SER A 285 47.10 29.36 20.27
CA SER A 285 48.43 29.91 20.03
C SER A 285 48.66 31.10 20.97
N PRO A 286 49.78 31.13 21.72
CA PRO A 286 50.17 32.32 22.42
C PRO A 286 51.02 33.15 21.46
N TYR A 287 50.54 34.32 21.07
CA TYR A 287 51.22 35.62 20.93
C TYR A 287 50.21 36.66 20.49
#